data_71b35d27c0a1d78aa6709fedd9b19cc9
#
_entry.id   71b35d27c0a1d78aa6709fedd9b19cc9
#
_cell.length_a   1.000
_cell.length_b   1.000
_cell.length_c   1.000
_cell.angle_alpha   90.00
_cell.angle_beta   90.00
_cell.angle_gamma   90.00
#
_symmetry.space_group_name_H-M   'P 1'
#
loop_
_entity.id
_entity.type
_entity.pdbx_description
1 polymer ?
#
loop_
_entity_poly.entity_id
_entity_poly.type
_entity_poly.pdbx_seq_one_letter_code
_entity_poly.pdbx_strand_id
1 'polypeptide(L)'
;MDYISETLSNLLGQTAFANLSIGNLVMVAVACFFLYLAIAKEYEPLLLLPISFGMLLVNIYPPIMAEGGLLNYFFKLDEWTILPSLIFMGVGALTDFGPLIANPKSFLLGAAAQFGVFGAYLMAMLLGFSSESAAAIGIIGGADGPTSIYLAMKLGQADIMGPIAVAAYSYMALVPIIQPPIMKLLTTKEERSIKMEQLRPVSKKERILFPIVVTIVVCSILPSTAPLIGMLMLGNLFRESGVVRQLQETASNALMYIVVILLGTSVGATASAEAFLKVTTLKIIALGLVAFAIGTTAGVVFGKIMCHATHGKINPLIGAAGVSAVPMAARVAQKVGAEEDPTNFLLMHAMGPNVAGVIGTAVAAGLFMAVFGV
;
A
#
# COMPACT_ATOMS: atom_id res chain seq x y z
N MET A 1 -57.05 -3.80 -11.41
CA MET A 1 -55.92 -4.13 -12.36
C MET A 1 -54.89 -3.02 -12.33
N ASP A 2 -55.29 -1.79 -12.15
CA ASP A 2 -54.37 -0.65 -12.15
C ASP A 2 -53.29 -0.68 -11.05
N TYR A 3 -53.66 -1.09 -9.83
CA TYR A 3 -52.70 -1.23 -8.71
C TYR A 3 -51.58 -2.23 -8.98
N ILE A 4 -51.95 -3.41 -9.58
CA ILE A 4 -50.94 -4.44 -9.93
C ILE A 4 -50.04 -3.95 -11.07
N SER A 5 -50.60 -3.30 -12.06
CA SER A 5 -49.86 -2.70 -13.20
C SER A 5 -48.91 -1.61 -12.70
N GLU A 6 -49.39 -0.74 -11.80
CA GLU A 6 -48.59 0.33 -11.20
C GLU A 6 -47.49 -0.24 -10.30
N THR A 7 -47.79 -1.25 -9.49
CA THR A 7 -46.79 -1.93 -8.66
C THR A 7 -45.73 -2.62 -9.49
N LEU A 8 -46.08 -3.31 -10.58
CA LEU A 8 -45.16 -3.96 -11.50
C LEU A 8 -44.29 -2.90 -12.24
N SER A 9 -44.88 -1.81 -12.69
CA SER A 9 -44.14 -0.70 -13.31
C SER A 9 -43.14 -0.08 -12.34
N ASN A 10 -43.54 0.14 -11.10
CA ASN A 10 -42.66 0.67 -10.03
C ASN A 10 -41.54 -0.32 -9.69
N LEU A 11 -41.82 -1.60 -9.62
CA LEU A 11 -40.80 -2.64 -9.41
C LEU A 11 -39.81 -2.70 -10.57
N LEU A 12 -40.28 -2.66 -11.82
CA LEU A 12 -39.40 -2.63 -12.99
C LEU A 12 -38.55 -1.35 -13.03
N GLY A 13 -39.15 -0.20 -12.70
CA GLY A 13 -38.44 1.09 -12.61
C GLY A 13 -37.39 1.15 -11.52
N GLN A 14 -37.50 0.33 -10.46
CA GLN A 14 -36.51 0.22 -9.38
C GLN A 14 -35.38 -0.78 -9.70
N THR A 15 -35.52 -1.57 -10.77
CA THR A 15 -34.46 -2.50 -11.16
C THR A 15 -33.21 -1.73 -11.61
N ALA A 16 -32.03 -2.28 -11.32
CA ALA A 16 -30.78 -1.75 -11.83
C ALA A 16 -30.77 -1.64 -13.37
N PHE A 17 -31.42 -2.61 -14.06
CA PHE A 17 -31.51 -2.62 -15.54
C PHE A 17 -32.18 -1.38 -16.13
N ALA A 18 -33.12 -0.76 -15.41
CA ALA A 18 -33.79 0.47 -15.85
C ALA A 18 -32.95 1.74 -15.62
N ASN A 19 -31.97 1.67 -14.72
CA ASN A 19 -31.24 2.85 -14.22
C ASN A 19 -29.73 2.82 -14.52
N LEU A 20 -29.17 1.71 -15.04
CA LEU A 20 -27.77 1.60 -15.34
C LEU A 20 -27.38 2.37 -16.61
N SER A 21 -26.39 3.27 -16.47
CA SER A 21 -25.74 3.92 -17.60
C SER A 21 -24.72 2.96 -18.28
N ILE A 22 -24.30 3.29 -19.49
CA ILE A 22 -23.21 2.59 -20.17
C ILE A 22 -21.92 2.64 -19.32
N GLY A 23 -21.66 3.75 -18.66
CA GLY A 23 -20.52 3.89 -17.75
C GLY A 23 -20.58 2.88 -16.59
N ASN A 24 -21.75 2.68 -15.99
CA ASN A 24 -21.94 1.68 -14.94
C ASN A 24 -21.66 0.25 -15.45
N LEU A 25 -22.13 -0.08 -16.66
CA LEU A 25 -21.87 -1.40 -17.27
C LEU A 25 -20.37 -1.63 -17.50
N VAL A 26 -19.66 -0.61 -17.98
CA VAL A 26 -18.19 -0.65 -18.14
C VAL A 26 -17.52 -0.89 -16.78
N MET A 27 -17.94 -0.17 -15.72
CA MET A 27 -17.36 -0.33 -14.39
C MET A 27 -17.70 -1.68 -13.76
N VAL A 28 -18.88 -2.24 -14.03
CA VAL A 28 -19.21 -3.62 -13.65
C VAL A 28 -18.26 -4.62 -14.32
N ALA A 29 -17.98 -4.44 -15.61
CA ALA A 29 -17.01 -5.28 -16.31
C ALA A 29 -15.58 -5.13 -15.74
N VAL A 30 -15.16 -3.89 -15.40
CA VAL A 30 -13.88 -3.61 -14.73
C VAL A 30 -13.83 -4.27 -13.35
N ALA A 31 -14.89 -4.17 -12.56
CA ALA A 31 -14.98 -4.83 -11.26
C ALA A 31 -14.86 -6.36 -11.37
N CYS A 32 -15.57 -6.97 -12.34
CA CYS A 32 -15.46 -8.40 -12.63
C CYS A 32 -14.04 -8.79 -13.08
N PHE A 33 -13.37 -7.97 -13.86
CA PHE A 33 -11.98 -8.19 -14.24
C PHE A 33 -11.05 -8.19 -13.02
N PHE A 34 -11.18 -7.23 -12.11
CA PHE A 34 -10.40 -7.21 -10.87
C PHE A 34 -10.74 -8.39 -9.93
N LEU A 35 -12.01 -8.80 -9.86
CA LEU A 35 -12.40 -10.02 -9.16
C LEU A 35 -11.72 -11.27 -9.77
N TYR A 36 -11.66 -11.35 -11.09
CA TYR A 36 -10.93 -12.43 -11.76
C TYR A 36 -9.44 -12.41 -11.41
N LEU A 37 -8.79 -11.24 -11.37
CA LEU A 37 -7.39 -11.12 -10.97
C LEU A 37 -7.18 -11.55 -9.51
N ALA A 38 -8.08 -11.15 -8.60
CA ALA A 38 -8.00 -11.51 -7.19
C ALA A 38 -8.19 -13.01 -6.97
N ILE A 39 -9.19 -13.63 -7.63
CA ILE A 39 -9.59 -15.01 -7.39
C ILE A 39 -8.75 -15.99 -8.21
N ALA A 40 -8.63 -15.77 -9.53
CA ALA A 40 -7.99 -16.74 -10.43
C ALA A 40 -6.47 -16.55 -10.56
N LYS A 41 -5.98 -15.33 -10.31
CA LYS A 41 -4.54 -15.00 -10.35
C LYS A 41 -3.93 -14.80 -8.97
N GLU A 42 -4.75 -14.82 -7.92
CA GLU A 42 -4.32 -14.61 -6.53
C GLU A 42 -3.53 -13.31 -6.31
N TYR A 43 -3.86 -12.26 -7.09
CA TYR A 43 -3.22 -10.96 -6.99
C TYR A 43 -3.79 -10.19 -5.80
N GLU A 44 -3.04 -10.17 -4.70
CA GLU A 44 -3.38 -9.51 -3.42
C GLU A 44 -4.86 -9.73 -3.02
N PRO A 45 -5.33 -10.98 -2.91
CA PRO A 45 -6.75 -11.29 -2.79
C PRO A 45 -7.41 -10.68 -1.55
N LEU A 46 -6.65 -10.50 -0.46
CA LEU A 46 -7.19 -9.93 0.78
C LEU A 46 -7.72 -8.50 0.60
N LEU A 47 -7.12 -7.72 -0.28
CA LEU A 47 -7.50 -6.32 -0.52
C LEU A 47 -8.25 -6.16 -1.83
N LEU A 48 -7.75 -6.74 -2.92
CA LEU A 48 -8.34 -6.56 -4.24
C LEU A 48 -9.76 -7.12 -4.35
N LEU A 49 -10.06 -8.23 -3.66
CA LEU A 49 -11.40 -8.83 -3.69
C LEU A 49 -12.47 -7.91 -3.07
N PRO A 50 -12.33 -7.43 -1.82
CA PRO A 50 -13.33 -6.52 -1.24
C PRO A 50 -13.40 -5.18 -1.98
N ILE A 51 -12.29 -4.62 -2.49
CA ILE A 51 -12.28 -3.42 -3.32
C ILE A 51 -13.10 -3.63 -4.58
N SER A 52 -12.85 -4.71 -5.31
CA SER A 52 -13.57 -5.03 -6.55
C SER A 52 -15.06 -5.25 -6.30
N PHE A 53 -15.41 -5.87 -5.17
CA PHE A 53 -16.80 -6.11 -4.81
C PHE A 53 -17.51 -4.81 -4.42
N GLY A 54 -16.86 -3.91 -3.69
CA GLY A 54 -17.37 -2.57 -3.40
C GLY A 54 -17.61 -1.76 -4.67
N MET A 55 -16.67 -1.82 -5.62
CA MET A 55 -16.80 -1.22 -6.96
C MET A 55 -18.00 -1.81 -7.73
N LEU A 56 -18.21 -3.13 -7.65
CA LEU A 56 -19.36 -3.79 -8.26
C LEU A 56 -20.66 -3.26 -7.67
N LEU A 57 -20.76 -3.20 -6.34
CA LEU A 57 -21.98 -2.78 -5.64
C LEU A 57 -22.37 -1.34 -5.97
N VAL A 58 -21.43 -0.39 -5.94
CA VAL A 58 -21.76 1.03 -6.20
C VAL A 58 -22.18 1.27 -7.64
N ASN A 59 -21.65 0.49 -8.59
CA ASN A 59 -22.02 0.63 -9.99
C ASN A 59 -23.32 -0.09 -10.37
N ILE A 60 -23.80 -1.02 -9.53
CA ILE A 60 -25.14 -1.64 -9.66
C ILE A 60 -26.19 -0.80 -8.90
N TYR A 61 -25.84 -0.33 -7.69
CA TYR A 61 -26.75 0.40 -6.80
C TYR A 61 -26.02 1.59 -6.17
N PRO A 62 -25.87 2.72 -6.88
CA PRO A 62 -25.18 3.92 -6.39
C PRO A 62 -25.66 4.44 -5.01
N PRO A 63 -26.96 4.32 -4.63
CA PRO A 63 -27.42 4.76 -3.32
C PRO A 63 -26.76 4.05 -2.12
N ILE A 64 -26.10 2.92 -2.32
CA ILE A 64 -25.36 2.23 -1.23
C ILE A 64 -24.24 3.10 -0.64
N MET A 65 -23.73 4.07 -1.45
CA MET A 65 -22.68 5.02 -1.05
C MET A 65 -23.24 6.41 -0.72
N ALA A 66 -24.54 6.66 -0.96
CA ALA A 66 -25.18 7.90 -0.58
C ALA A 66 -25.31 8.03 0.94
N GLU A 67 -25.64 9.22 1.43
CA GLU A 67 -25.89 9.46 2.85
C GLU A 67 -26.96 8.50 3.38
N GLY A 68 -26.64 7.78 4.47
CA GLY A 68 -27.50 6.71 5.02
C GLY A 68 -27.27 5.33 4.39
N GLY A 69 -26.52 5.22 3.31
CA GLY A 69 -26.12 3.95 2.70
C GLY A 69 -25.08 3.20 3.51
N LEU A 70 -25.09 1.87 3.43
CA LEU A 70 -24.19 1.01 4.21
C LEU A 70 -22.71 1.34 3.99
N LEU A 71 -22.27 1.43 2.73
CA LEU A 71 -20.87 1.66 2.41
C LEU A 71 -20.44 3.09 2.72
N ASN A 72 -21.37 4.04 2.77
CA ASN A 72 -21.11 5.39 3.25
C ASN A 72 -20.71 5.42 4.73
N TYR A 73 -21.37 4.61 5.58
CA TYR A 73 -20.96 4.48 6.99
C TYR A 73 -19.57 3.88 7.15
N PHE A 74 -19.21 2.87 6.34
CA PHE A 74 -17.86 2.33 6.36
C PHE A 74 -16.84 3.36 5.88
N PHE A 75 -17.18 4.12 4.84
CA PHE A 75 -16.36 5.20 4.31
C PHE A 75 -16.10 6.32 5.32
N LYS A 76 -17.08 6.64 6.18
CA LYS A 76 -16.86 7.59 7.27
C LYS A 76 -15.77 7.16 8.25
N LEU A 77 -15.57 5.87 8.45
CA LEU A 77 -14.44 5.37 9.26
C LEU A 77 -13.09 5.60 8.57
N ASP A 78 -13.06 5.62 7.23
CA ASP A 78 -11.89 6.01 6.45
C ASP A 78 -11.66 7.52 6.54
N GLU A 79 -12.71 8.34 6.39
CA GLU A 79 -12.65 9.80 6.57
C GLU A 79 -12.10 10.20 7.93
N TRP A 80 -12.50 9.49 8.98
CA TRP A 80 -11.96 9.69 10.33
C TRP A 80 -10.58 9.10 10.52
N THR A 81 -10.00 8.50 9.48
CA THR A 81 -8.66 7.87 9.47
C THR A 81 -8.50 6.72 10.48
N ILE A 82 -9.61 6.13 10.92
CA ILE A 82 -9.61 5.01 11.87
C ILE A 82 -9.10 3.73 11.19
N LEU A 83 -9.67 3.38 10.04
CA LEU A 83 -9.34 2.12 9.37
C LEU A 83 -7.87 2.05 8.93
N PRO A 84 -7.27 3.07 8.26
CA PRO A 84 -5.85 3.04 7.91
C PRO A 84 -4.94 2.89 9.14
N SER A 85 -5.24 3.59 10.23
CA SER A 85 -4.46 3.50 11.47
C SER A 85 -4.51 2.10 12.09
N LEU A 86 -5.68 1.45 12.09
CA LEU A 86 -5.84 0.08 12.58
C LEU A 86 -5.14 -0.95 11.68
N ILE A 87 -5.09 -0.74 10.36
CA ILE A 87 -4.28 -1.58 9.46
C ILE A 87 -2.80 -1.49 9.84
N PHE A 88 -2.29 -0.29 10.10
CA PHE A 88 -0.90 -0.13 10.54
C PHE A 88 -0.61 -0.88 11.83
N MET A 89 -1.54 -0.91 12.79
CA MET A 89 -1.40 -1.73 14.00
C MET A 89 -1.35 -3.22 13.67
N GLY A 90 -2.23 -3.71 12.80
CA GLY A 90 -2.22 -5.11 12.35
C GLY A 90 -0.92 -5.48 11.63
N VAL A 91 -0.46 -4.61 10.72
CA VAL A 91 0.84 -4.77 10.01
C VAL A 91 1.98 -4.80 11.02
N GLY A 92 2.01 -3.91 12.01
CA GLY A 92 3.00 -3.92 13.08
C GLY A 92 3.04 -5.21 13.88
N ALA A 93 1.85 -5.76 14.20
CA ALA A 93 1.71 -7.04 14.90
C ALA A 93 2.17 -8.25 14.08
N LEU A 94 2.13 -8.16 12.74
CA LEU A 94 2.63 -9.18 11.81
C LEU A 94 4.12 -9.05 11.55
N THR A 95 4.65 -7.84 11.58
CA THR A 95 5.98 -7.51 11.05
C THR A 95 7.09 -7.86 12.02
N ASP A 96 8.12 -8.56 11.53
CA ASP A 96 9.39 -8.76 12.24
C ASP A 96 10.40 -7.67 11.84
N PHE A 97 10.68 -6.76 12.76
CA PHE A 97 11.71 -5.73 12.58
C PHE A 97 13.12 -6.21 12.89
N GLY A 98 13.30 -7.46 13.31
CA GLY A 98 14.60 -8.05 13.60
C GLY A 98 15.65 -7.85 12.50
N PRO A 99 15.35 -8.12 11.22
CA PRO A 99 16.29 -7.87 10.12
C PRO A 99 16.74 -6.40 10.00
N LEU A 100 15.84 -5.45 10.24
CA LEU A 100 16.15 -4.03 10.23
C LEU A 100 17.02 -3.63 11.41
N ILE A 101 16.72 -4.14 12.62
CA ILE A 101 17.51 -3.90 13.84
C ILE A 101 18.90 -4.53 13.69
N ALA A 102 19.00 -5.73 13.09
CA ALA A 102 20.26 -6.41 12.85
C ALA A 102 21.16 -5.65 11.87
N ASN A 103 20.58 -5.00 10.87
CA ASN A 103 21.30 -4.20 9.88
C ASN A 103 20.64 -2.81 9.69
N PRO A 104 20.91 -1.83 10.55
CA PRO A 104 20.30 -0.50 10.46
C PRO A 104 20.60 0.26 9.15
N LYS A 105 21.68 -0.10 8.43
CA LYS A 105 21.98 0.48 7.11
C LYS A 105 20.85 0.23 6.10
N SER A 106 20.00 -0.77 6.34
CA SER A 106 18.80 -1.05 5.54
C SER A 106 17.80 0.11 5.51
N PHE A 107 17.80 1.01 6.52
CA PHE A 107 17.00 2.25 6.48
C PHE A 107 17.32 3.11 5.26
N LEU A 108 18.58 3.15 4.83
CA LEU A 108 19.00 3.93 3.66
C LEU A 108 18.36 3.42 2.37
N LEU A 109 18.15 2.10 2.25
CA LEU A 109 17.48 1.50 1.08
C LEU A 109 15.97 1.80 1.10
N GLY A 110 15.32 1.75 2.27
CA GLY A 110 13.94 2.20 2.42
C GLY A 110 13.76 3.69 2.12
N ALA A 111 14.69 4.53 2.56
CA ALA A 111 14.70 5.96 2.24
C ALA A 111 14.92 6.21 0.74
N ALA A 112 15.81 5.47 0.08
CA ALA A 112 16.05 5.57 -1.36
C ALA A 112 14.80 5.23 -2.17
N ALA A 113 13.99 4.25 -1.76
CA ALA A 113 12.74 3.92 -2.44
C ALA A 113 11.71 5.06 -2.39
N GLN A 114 11.79 5.99 -1.42
CA GLN A 114 10.93 7.17 -1.35
C GLN A 114 11.15 8.16 -2.52
N PHE A 115 12.20 8.02 -3.30
CA PHE A 115 12.30 8.73 -4.57
C PHE A 115 11.13 8.43 -5.51
N GLY A 116 10.48 7.25 -5.37
CA GLY A 116 9.23 6.95 -6.04
C GLY A 116 8.11 7.89 -5.61
N VAL A 117 7.99 8.16 -4.31
CA VAL A 117 6.97 9.06 -3.74
C VAL A 117 7.19 10.49 -4.23
N PHE A 118 8.38 11.05 -4.02
CA PHE A 118 8.66 12.44 -4.39
C PHE A 118 8.74 12.63 -5.91
N GLY A 119 9.22 11.63 -6.66
CA GLY A 119 9.21 11.64 -8.11
C GLY A 119 7.78 11.67 -8.67
N ALA A 120 6.87 10.87 -8.12
CA ALA A 120 5.45 10.89 -8.49
C ALA A 120 4.79 12.22 -8.15
N TYR A 121 5.10 12.78 -6.98
CA TYR A 121 4.63 14.12 -6.59
C TYR A 121 4.99 15.17 -7.63
N LEU A 122 6.27 15.25 -8.00
CA LEU A 122 6.75 16.21 -8.99
C LEU A 122 6.11 15.99 -10.37
N MET A 123 5.99 14.74 -10.80
CA MET A 123 5.34 14.42 -12.08
C MET A 123 3.85 14.75 -12.07
N ALA A 124 3.14 14.51 -10.96
CA ALA A 124 1.73 14.88 -10.82
C ALA A 124 1.55 16.41 -10.91
N MET A 125 2.42 17.17 -10.25
CA MET A 125 2.46 18.64 -10.38
C MET A 125 2.66 19.09 -11.84
N LEU A 126 3.59 18.48 -12.58
CA LEU A 126 3.84 18.76 -13.99
C LEU A 126 2.65 18.41 -14.88
N LEU A 127 1.84 17.42 -14.51
CA LEU A 127 0.61 17.04 -15.24
C LEU A 127 -0.62 17.91 -14.87
N GLY A 128 -0.42 18.92 -14.00
CA GLY A 128 -1.43 19.92 -13.66
C GLY A 128 -2.35 19.53 -12.50
N PHE A 129 -1.97 18.57 -11.65
CA PHE A 129 -2.67 18.31 -10.39
C PHE A 129 -2.37 19.41 -9.37
N SER A 130 -3.30 19.66 -8.44
CA SER A 130 -3.03 20.50 -7.28
C SER A 130 -1.92 19.89 -6.40
N SER A 131 -1.27 20.69 -5.57
CA SER A 131 -0.19 20.23 -4.69
C SER A 131 -0.66 19.13 -3.75
N GLU A 132 -1.88 19.26 -3.20
CA GLU A 132 -2.50 18.29 -2.31
C GLU A 132 -2.83 16.98 -3.04
N SER A 133 -3.45 17.08 -4.23
CA SER A 133 -3.71 15.91 -5.09
C SER A 133 -2.41 15.22 -5.48
N ALA A 134 -1.38 15.99 -5.85
CA ALA A 134 -0.08 15.46 -6.24
C ALA A 134 0.60 14.73 -5.07
N ALA A 135 0.48 15.24 -3.84
CA ALA A 135 1.00 14.60 -2.64
C ALA A 135 0.31 13.25 -2.36
N ALA A 136 -1.03 13.21 -2.46
CA ALA A 136 -1.79 11.98 -2.29
C ALA A 136 -1.43 10.93 -3.36
N ILE A 137 -1.31 11.35 -4.63
CA ILE A 137 -0.86 10.50 -5.75
C ILE A 137 0.58 10.02 -5.52
N GLY A 138 1.44 10.90 -5.00
CA GLY A 138 2.84 10.60 -4.74
C GLY A 138 3.06 9.35 -3.90
N ILE A 139 2.25 9.16 -2.85
CA ILE A 139 2.37 8.00 -1.94
C ILE A 139 2.24 6.65 -2.66
N ILE A 140 1.53 6.59 -3.81
CA ILE A 140 1.44 5.36 -4.61
C ILE A 140 2.84 4.83 -4.96
N GLY A 141 3.81 5.72 -5.19
CA GLY A 141 5.20 5.35 -5.48
C GLY A 141 5.92 4.61 -4.36
N GLY A 142 5.43 4.72 -3.12
CA GLY A 142 5.90 3.94 -1.98
C GLY A 142 5.31 2.53 -1.90
N ALA A 143 4.33 2.20 -2.75
CA ALA A 143 3.56 0.94 -2.72
C ALA A 143 2.88 0.69 -1.37
N ASP A 144 2.23 1.73 -0.82
CA ASP A 144 1.56 1.71 0.47
C ASP A 144 0.11 2.20 0.32
N GLY A 145 -0.81 1.26 0.13
CA GLY A 145 -2.23 1.55 -0.06
C GLY A 145 -2.87 2.30 1.10
N PRO A 146 -2.75 1.78 2.34
CA PRO A 146 -3.32 2.44 3.53
C PRO A 146 -2.81 3.86 3.74
N THR A 147 -1.51 4.11 3.55
CA THR A 147 -0.93 5.46 3.66
C THR A 147 -1.43 6.38 2.55
N SER A 148 -1.62 5.87 1.32
CA SER A 148 -2.17 6.65 0.20
C SER A 148 -3.60 7.13 0.50
N ILE A 149 -4.44 6.25 1.05
CA ILE A 149 -5.80 6.58 1.47
C ILE A 149 -5.76 7.58 2.63
N TYR A 150 -4.95 7.31 3.65
CA TYR A 150 -4.80 8.18 4.81
C TYR A 150 -4.44 9.61 4.41
N LEU A 151 -3.44 9.78 3.55
CA LEU A 151 -3.00 11.10 3.12
C LEU A 151 -4.04 11.78 2.23
N ALA A 152 -4.68 11.05 1.30
CA ALA A 152 -5.74 11.58 0.45
C ALA A 152 -6.88 12.17 1.31
N MET A 153 -7.30 11.46 2.36
CA MET A 153 -8.33 11.93 3.28
C MET A 153 -7.88 13.17 4.07
N LYS A 154 -6.67 13.14 4.64
CA LYS A 154 -6.13 14.27 5.40
C LYS A 154 -5.97 15.56 4.58
N LEU A 155 -5.67 15.41 3.29
CA LEU A 155 -5.56 16.55 2.36
C LEU A 155 -6.89 16.92 1.68
N GLY A 156 -8.01 16.33 2.10
CA GLY A 156 -9.33 16.63 1.53
C GLY A 156 -9.52 16.18 0.08
N GLN A 157 -8.78 15.15 -0.36
CA GLN A 157 -8.77 14.65 -1.74
C GLN A 157 -9.69 13.44 -1.94
N ALA A 158 -10.89 13.45 -1.33
CA ALA A 158 -11.85 12.35 -1.39
C ALA A 158 -12.27 11.98 -2.82
N ASP A 159 -12.36 12.96 -3.73
CA ASP A 159 -12.79 12.76 -5.13
C ASP A 159 -11.86 11.87 -5.97
N ILE A 160 -10.57 11.84 -5.63
CA ILE A 160 -9.57 11.03 -6.34
C ILE A 160 -9.13 9.81 -5.52
N MET A 161 -9.72 9.60 -4.35
CA MET A 161 -9.34 8.50 -3.45
C MET A 161 -9.57 7.13 -4.09
N GLY A 162 -10.70 6.92 -4.76
CA GLY A 162 -10.99 5.68 -5.48
C GLY A 162 -9.92 5.33 -6.52
N PRO A 163 -9.62 6.21 -7.48
CA PRO A 163 -8.50 6.03 -8.41
C PRO A 163 -7.14 5.78 -7.73
N ILE A 164 -6.81 6.52 -6.67
CA ILE A 164 -5.56 6.34 -5.91
C ILE A 164 -5.51 4.94 -5.28
N ALA A 165 -6.58 4.52 -4.62
CA ALA A 165 -6.64 3.23 -3.94
C ALA A 165 -6.55 2.07 -4.94
N VAL A 166 -7.35 2.11 -6.02
CA VAL A 166 -7.28 1.08 -7.06
C VAL A 166 -5.89 1.01 -7.68
N ALA A 167 -5.24 2.14 -7.97
CA ALA A 167 -3.88 2.17 -8.46
C ALA A 167 -2.90 1.58 -7.45
N ALA A 168 -2.90 2.05 -6.19
CA ALA A 168 -1.97 1.61 -5.15
C ALA A 168 -2.05 0.09 -4.91
N TYR A 169 -3.25 -0.44 -4.73
CA TYR A 169 -3.43 -1.88 -4.47
C TYR A 169 -3.19 -2.75 -5.72
N SER A 170 -3.56 -2.27 -6.91
CA SER A 170 -3.24 -2.99 -8.15
C SER A 170 -1.72 -3.09 -8.36
N TYR A 171 -0.95 -2.03 -8.07
CA TYR A 171 0.50 -2.07 -8.22
C TYR A 171 1.17 -2.91 -7.13
N MET A 172 0.66 -2.91 -5.90
CA MET A 172 1.10 -3.87 -4.89
C MET A 172 0.94 -5.31 -5.39
N ALA A 173 -0.20 -5.64 -5.98
CA ALA A 173 -0.44 -6.96 -6.58
C ALA A 173 0.50 -7.29 -7.75
N LEU A 174 0.91 -6.26 -8.52
CA LEU A 174 1.79 -6.41 -9.69
C LEU A 174 3.29 -6.34 -9.37
N VAL A 175 3.67 -6.15 -8.10
CA VAL A 175 5.10 -6.15 -7.66
C VAL A 175 5.89 -7.32 -8.25
N PRO A 176 5.40 -8.59 -8.23
CA PRO A 176 6.13 -9.73 -8.78
C PRO A 176 6.33 -9.69 -10.30
N ILE A 177 5.59 -8.83 -11.00
CA ILE A 177 5.68 -8.67 -12.46
C ILE A 177 6.52 -7.45 -12.82
N ILE A 178 6.36 -6.34 -12.09
CA ILE A 178 6.99 -5.05 -12.43
C ILE A 178 8.45 -5.00 -11.97
N GLN A 179 8.76 -5.50 -10.78
CA GLN A 179 10.10 -5.38 -10.21
C GLN A 179 11.16 -6.24 -10.93
N PRO A 180 10.93 -7.53 -11.27
CA PRO A 180 11.99 -8.38 -11.82
C PRO A 180 12.64 -7.84 -13.09
N PRO A 181 11.90 -7.31 -14.10
CA PRO A 181 12.50 -6.69 -15.28
C PRO A 181 13.42 -5.52 -14.93
N ILE A 182 12.99 -4.64 -14.01
CA ILE A 182 13.76 -3.47 -13.59
C ILE A 182 15.04 -3.92 -12.86
N MET A 183 14.92 -4.88 -11.95
CA MET A 183 16.05 -5.44 -11.20
C MET A 183 17.08 -6.06 -12.13
N LYS A 184 16.64 -6.87 -13.11
CA LYS A 184 17.53 -7.53 -14.08
C LYS A 184 18.19 -6.54 -15.03
N LEU A 185 17.48 -5.48 -15.43
CA LEU A 185 18.03 -4.43 -16.28
C LEU A 185 19.14 -3.63 -15.58
N LEU A 186 19.00 -3.40 -14.29
CA LEU A 186 19.89 -2.54 -13.52
C LEU A 186 21.05 -3.30 -12.85
N THR A 187 21.03 -4.63 -12.81
CA THR A 187 22.05 -5.43 -12.13
C THR A 187 22.69 -6.45 -13.08
N THR A 188 23.97 -6.73 -12.86
CA THR A 188 24.67 -7.82 -13.56
C THR A 188 24.38 -9.17 -12.90
N LYS A 189 24.72 -10.28 -13.58
CA LYS A 189 24.57 -11.64 -13.01
C LYS A 189 25.45 -11.83 -11.77
N GLU A 190 26.65 -11.28 -11.80
CA GLU A 190 27.60 -11.32 -10.69
C GLU A 190 27.04 -10.60 -9.48
N GLU A 191 26.47 -9.41 -9.67
CA GLU A 191 25.82 -8.64 -8.60
C GLU A 191 24.62 -9.39 -8.00
N ARG A 192 23.81 -10.07 -8.83
CA ARG A 192 22.65 -10.84 -8.36
C ARG A 192 23.05 -12.11 -7.59
N SER A 193 24.21 -12.66 -7.88
CA SER A 193 24.76 -13.86 -7.23
C SER A 193 25.50 -13.58 -5.92
N ILE A 194 25.65 -12.30 -5.51
CA ILE A 194 26.32 -11.95 -4.27
C ILE A 194 25.56 -12.56 -3.08
N LYS A 195 26.26 -13.39 -2.30
CA LYS A 195 25.79 -13.96 -1.03
C LYS A 195 26.10 -13.00 0.10
N MET A 196 25.09 -12.69 0.91
CA MET A 196 25.26 -11.83 2.07
C MET A 196 25.57 -12.66 3.32
N GLU A 197 26.42 -12.11 4.18
CA GLU A 197 26.75 -12.72 5.48
C GLU A 197 25.48 -12.80 6.36
N GLN A 198 25.37 -13.82 7.20
CA GLN A 198 24.24 -14.01 8.09
C GLN A 198 24.05 -12.78 8.99
N LEU A 199 22.79 -12.36 9.18
CA LEU A 199 22.46 -11.26 10.08
C LEU A 199 22.82 -11.62 11.54
N ARG A 200 23.31 -10.61 12.29
CA ARG A 200 23.55 -10.81 13.72
C ARG A 200 22.27 -11.17 14.48
N PRO A 201 22.35 -11.96 15.54
CA PRO A 201 21.20 -12.16 16.39
C PRO A 201 20.79 -10.85 17.07
N VAL A 202 19.47 -10.64 17.20
CA VAL A 202 18.88 -9.47 17.84
C VAL A 202 18.33 -9.91 19.21
N SER A 203 18.73 -9.23 20.26
CA SER A 203 18.27 -9.52 21.62
C SER A 203 16.81 -9.12 21.82
N LYS A 204 16.13 -9.77 22.77
CA LYS A 204 14.74 -9.44 23.15
C LYS A 204 14.62 -7.97 23.61
N LYS A 205 15.63 -7.44 24.28
CA LYS A 205 15.64 -6.03 24.71
C LYS A 205 15.66 -5.07 23.52
N GLU A 206 16.49 -5.32 22.51
CA GLU A 206 16.54 -4.52 21.30
C GLU A 206 15.19 -4.53 20.56
N ARG A 207 14.55 -5.70 20.45
CA ARG A 207 13.23 -5.85 19.81
C ARG A 207 12.13 -5.07 20.53
N ILE A 208 12.13 -5.06 21.88
CA ILE A 208 11.14 -4.30 22.67
C ILE A 208 11.43 -2.80 22.64
N LEU A 209 12.70 -2.39 22.70
CA LEU A 209 13.08 -0.98 22.70
C LEU A 209 12.87 -0.32 21.34
N PHE A 210 13.02 -1.04 20.25
CA PHE A 210 12.91 -0.52 18.89
C PHE A 210 11.60 0.22 18.64
N PRO A 211 10.39 -0.37 18.81
CA PRO A 211 9.14 0.33 18.57
C PRO A 211 8.94 1.55 19.48
N ILE A 212 9.42 1.50 20.73
CA ILE A 212 9.33 2.61 21.66
C ILE A 212 10.21 3.78 21.19
N VAL A 213 11.47 3.50 20.85
CA VAL A 213 12.42 4.51 20.38
C VAL A 213 11.96 5.12 19.06
N VAL A 214 11.52 4.30 18.09
CA VAL A 214 11.01 4.80 16.80
C VAL A 214 9.80 5.71 17.02
N THR A 215 8.85 5.33 17.87
CA THR A 215 7.69 6.17 18.19
C THR A 215 8.12 7.51 18.78
N ILE A 216 9.00 7.50 19.80
CA ILE A 216 9.47 8.74 20.44
C ILE A 216 10.18 9.62 19.42
N VAL A 217 11.15 9.08 18.68
CA VAL A 217 11.97 9.89 17.76
C VAL A 217 11.13 10.41 16.60
N VAL A 218 10.39 9.54 15.90
CA VAL A 218 9.66 9.94 14.69
C VAL A 218 8.49 10.86 15.03
N CYS A 219 7.68 10.53 16.03
CA CYS A 219 6.53 11.35 16.39
C CYS A 219 6.91 12.66 17.10
N SER A 220 8.12 12.77 17.69
CA SER A 220 8.61 14.04 18.20
C SER A 220 9.09 14.98 17.09
N ILE A 221 9.62 14.43 15.99
CA ILE A 221 10.07 15.23 14.83
C ILE A 221 8.87 15.58 13.94
N LEU A 222 7.99 14.62 13.68
CA LEU A 222 6.79 14.76 12.84
C LEU A 222 5.55 14.24 13.59
N PRO A 223 4.92 15.06 14.45
CA PRO A 223 3.76 14.63 15.26
C PRO A 223 2.58 14.09 14.43
N SER A 224 2.39 14.60 13.22
CA SER A 224 1.38 14.15 12.27
C SER A 224 1.49 12.68 11.87
N THR A 225 2.66 12.04 12.06
CA THR A 225 2.87 10.61 11.79
C THR A 225 2.32 9.70 12.90
N ALA A 226 1.97 10.24 14.07
CA ALA A 226 1.60 9.44 15.24
C ALA A 226 0.44 8.45 14.98
N PRO A 227 -0.62 8.76 14.21
CA PRO A 227 -1.66 7.79 13.90
C PRO A 227 -1.16 6.58 13.08
N LEU A 228 -0.17 6.75 12.22
CA LEU A 228 0.40 5.67 11.41
C LEU A 228 1.56 4.97 12.12
N ILE A 229 2.62 5.71 12.43
CA ILE A 229 3.83 5.16 13.06
C ILE A 229 3.54 4.68 14.49
N GLY A 230 2.76 5.46 15.26
CA GLY A 230 2.39 5.06 16.61
C GLY A 230 1.61 3.74 16.64
N MET A 231 0.63 3.58 15.74
CA MET A 231 -0.15 2.33 15.66
C MET A 231 0.68 1.16 15.11
N LEU A 232 1.55 1.40 14.11
CA LEU A 232 2.51 0.40 13.63
C LEU A 232 3.40 -0.13 14.76
N MET A 233 3.97 0.79 15.52
CA MET A 233 4.88 0.46 16.63
C MET A 233 4.14 -0.14 17.82
N LEU A 234 2.89 0.26 18.08
CA LEU A 234 2.04 -0.37 19.10
C LEU A 234 1.77 -1.84 18.76
N GLY A 235 1.39 -2.14 17.51
CA GLY A 235 1.20 -3.50 17.04
C GLY A 235 2.48 -4.35 17.18
N ASN A 236 3.63 -3.76 16.80
CA ASN A 236 4.91 -4.43 16.96
C ASN A 236 5.28 -4.66 18.44
N LEU A 237 4.97 -3.72 19.31
CA LEU A 237 5.19 -3.89 20.75
C LEU A 237 4.33 -5.01 21.34
N PHE A 238 3.08 -5.21 20.86
CA PHE A 238 2.28 -6.38 21.25
C PHE A 238 3.00 -7.68 20.93
N ARG A 239 3.60 -7.77 19.74
CA ARG A 239 4.35 -8.95 19.31
C ARG A 239 5.63 -9.17 20.15
N GLU A 240 6.47 -8.15 20.26
CA GLU A 240 7.83 -8.31 20.79
C GLU A 240 7.86 -8.35 22.32
N SER A 241 6.86 -7.77 22.99
CA SER A 241 6.74 -7.85 24.47
C SER A 241 6.55 -9.27 24.96
N GLY A 242 5.75 -10.06 24.23
CA GLY A 242 5.40 -11.45 24.57
C GLY A 242 4.46 -11.59 25.76
N VAL A 243 3.98 -10.49 26.37
CA VAL A 243 3.11 -10.51 27.56
C VAL A 243 1.62 -10.31 27.23
N VAL A 244 1.30 -9.90 26.01
CA VAL A 244 -0.07 -9.63 25.54
C VAL A 244 -0.36 -10.39 24.23
N ARG A 245 -0.10 -11.68 24.24
CA ARG A 245 -0.24 -12.53 23.06
C ARG A 245 -1.64 -12.46 22.45
N GLN A 246 -2.68 -12.37 23.26
CA GLN A 246 -4.08 -12.26 22.82
C GLN A 246 -4.31 -10.97 22.03
N LEU A 247 -3.70 -9.84 22.44
CA LEU A 247 -3.79 -8.58 21.68
C LEU A 247 -3.05 -8.67 20.36
N GLN A 248 -1.87 -9.29 20.35
CA GLN A 248 -1.09 -9.52 19.14
C GLN A 248 -1.85 -10.40 18.14
N GLU A 249 -2.42 -11.53 18.59
CA GLU A 249 -3.22 -12.44 17.75
C GLU A 249 -4.48 -11.74 17.23
N THR A 250 -5.17 -10.96 18.07
CA THR A 250 -6.36 -10.20 17.65
C THR A 250 -6.01 -9.13 16.61
N ALA A 251 -4.96 -8.35 16.85
CA ALA A 251 -4.54 -7.28 15.95
C ALA A 251 -4.09 -7.80 14.59
N SER A 252 -3.32 -8.90 14.57
CA SER A 252 -2.74 -9.47 13.35
C SER A 252 -3.72 -10.32 12.53
N ASN A 253 -4.83 -10.75 13.11
CA ASN A 253 -5.81 -11.63 12.44
C ASN A 253 -7.20 -10.98 12.42
N ALA A 254 -8.00 -11.17 13.47
CA ALA A 254 -9.42 -10.80 13.45
C ALA A 254 -9.65 -9.31 13.17
N LEU A 255 -8.96 -8.42 13.90
CA LEU A 255 -9.11 -6.99 13.72
C LEU A 255 -8.64 -6.56 12.33
N MET A 256 -7.46 -7.03 11.90
CA MET A 256 -6.93 -6.69 10.58
C MET A 256 -7.87 -7.11 9.46
N TYR A 257 -8.43 -8.32 9.51
CA TYR A 257 -9.36 -8.79 8.48
C TYR A 257 -10.68 -8.04 8.49
N ILE A 258 -11.23 -7.71 9.66
CA ILE A 258 -12.43 -6.86 9.78
C ILE A 258 -12.17 -5.51 9.13
N VAL A 259 -11.06 -4.87 9.47
CA VAL A 259 -10.69 -3.55 8.92
C VAL A 259 -10.49 -3.62 7.41
N VAL A 260 -9.84 -4.67 6.91
CA VAL A 260 -9.65 -4.90 5.47
C VAL A 260 -10.97 -5.04 4.72
N ILE A 261 -11.95 -5.74 5.31
CA ILE A 261 -13.29 -5.87 4.72
C ILE A 261 -13.97 -4.50 4.64
N LEU A 262 -13.98 -3.74 5.73
CA LEU A 262 -14.62 -2.43 5.79
C LEU A 262 -13.95 -1.43 4.84
N LEU A 263 -12.63 -1.30 4.93
CA LEU A 263 -11.84 -0.39 4.08
C LEU A 263 -11.93 -0.80 2.60
N GLY A 264 -11.71 -2.07 2.28
CA GLY A 264 -11.71 -2.52 0.90
C GLY A 264 -13.06 -2.28 0.23
N THR A 265 -14.18 -2.60 0.89
CA THR A 265 -15.51 -2.41 0.32
C THR A 265 -15.90 -0.93 0.19
N SER A 266 -15.59 -0.10 1.19
CA SER A 266 -15.86 1.35 1.16
C SER A 266 -15.03 2.06 0.11
N VAL A 267 -13.73 1.80 0.07
CA VAL A 267 -12.81 2.37 -0.91
C VAL A 267 -13.17 1.92 -2.33
N GLY A 268 -13.51 0.64 -2.52
CA GLY A 268 -14.00 0.15 -3.81
C GLY A 268 -15.27 0.89 -4.26
N ALA A 269 -16.15 1.21 -3.34
CA ALA A 269 -17.39 1.94 -3.63
C ALA A 269 -17.15 3.42 -4.02
N THR A 270 -15.98 3.99 -3.78
CA THR A 270 -15.63 5.33 -4.32
C THR A 270 -15.33 5.29 -5.82
N ALA A 271 -15.10 4.10 -6.41
CA ALA A 271 -14.84 3.92 -7.84
C ALA A 271 -16.16 3.77 -8.63
N SER A 272 -17.04 4.77 -8.53
CA SER A 272 -18.23 4.88 -9.38
C SER A 272 -17.85 5.22 -10.82
N ALA A 273 -18.77 4.99 -11.79
CA ALA A 273 -18.54 5.35 -13.20
C ALA A 273 -18.19 6.83 -13.38
N GLU A 274 -18.89 7.70 -12.64
CA GLU A 274 -18.66 9.15 -12.69
C GLU A 274 -17.31 9.57 -12.12
N ALA A 275 -16.82 8.89 -11.09
CA ALA A 275 -15.53 9.20 -10.49
C ALA A 275 -14.37 8.56 -11.24
N PHE A 276 -14.54 7.32 -11.73
CA PHE A 276 -13.45 6.51 -12.24
C PHE A 276 -13.20 6.69 -13.76
N LEU A 277 -14.25 6.87 -14.57
CA LEU A 277 -14.14 7.01 -16.02
C LEU A 277 -13.76 8.46 -16.46
N LYS A 278 -12.72 9.00 -15.81
CA LYS A 278 -12.17 10.33 -16.11
C LYS A 278 -10.73 10.21 -16.62
N VAL A 279 -10.31 11.18 -17.44
CA VAL A 279 -8.91 11.30 -17.86
C VAL A 279 -7.96 11.40 -16.66
N THR A 280 -8.41 12.05 -15.58
CA THR A 280 -7.69 12.17 -14.33
C THR A 280 -7.33 10.80 -13.74
N THR A 281 -8.25 9.85 -13.78
CA THR A 281 -8.01 8.47 -13.31
C THR A 281 -6.93 7.77 -14.14
N LEU A 282 -6.97 7.90 -15.47
CA LEU A 282 -5.93 7.33 -16.33
C LEU A 282 -4.56 7.95 -16.04
N LYS A 283 -4.51 9.26 -15.80
CA LYS A 283 -3.26 9.93 -15.37
C LYS A 283 -2.75 9.37 -14.04
N ILE A 284 -3.62 9.18 -13.03
CA ILE A 284 -3.25 8.62 -11.73
C ILE A 284 -2.72 7.20 -11.88
N ILE A 285 -3.38 6.36 -12.67
CA ILE A 285 -2.93 4.99 -12.95
C ILE A 285 -1.56 5.00 -13.63
N ALA A 286 -1.38 5.79 -14.70
CA ALA A 286 -0.08 5.87 -15.38
C ALA A 286 1.04 6.40 -14.47
N LEU A 287 0.75 7.46 -13.70
CA LEU A 287 1.68 8.00 -12.69
C LEU A 287 2.09 6.99 -11.66
N GLY A 288 1.14 6.21 -11.13
CA GLY A 288 1.41 5.19 -10.13
C GLY A 288 2.38 4.11 -10.64
N LEU A 289 2.21 3.67 -11.89
CA LEU A 289 3.11 2.70 -12.51
C LEU A 289 4.54 3.26 -12.63
N VAL A 290 4.67 4.47 -13.15
CA VAL A 290 5.97 5.14 -13.30
C VAL A 290 6.60 5.41 -11.94
N ALA A 291 5.82 5.87 -10.96
CA ALA A 291 6.25 6.11 -9.60
C ALA A 291 6.85 4.86 -8.93
N PHE A 292 6.14 3.74 -9.08
CA PHE A 292 6.59 2.46 -8.54
C PHE A 292 7.89 1.98 -9.22
N ALA A 293 8.01 2.18 -10.54
CA ALA A 293 9.24 1.89 -11.27
C ALA A 293 10.41 2.77 -10.81
N ILE A 294 10.18 4.07 -10.54
CA ILE A 294 11.19 4.99 -10.01
C ILE A 294 11.65 4.53 -8.62
N GLY A 295 10.70 4.21 -7.71
CA GLY A 295 11.04 3.73 -6.36
C GLY A 295 11.88 2.46 -6.38
N THR A 296 11.50 1.48 -7.21
CA THR A 296 12.26 0.24 -7.41
C THR A 296 13.66 0.55 -7.97
N THR A 297 13.74 1.40 -9.01
CA THR A 297 15.01 1.80 -9.64
C THR A 297 15.93 2.50 -8.64
N ALA A 298 15.42 3.47 -7.90
CA ALA A 298 16.19 4.20 -6.89
C ALA A 298 16.71 3.25 -5.80
N GLY A 299 15.89 2.34 -5.32
CA GLY A 299 16.29 1.34 -4.34
C GLY A 299 17.41 0.44 -4.86
N VAL A 300 17.31 -0.10 -6.09
CA VAL A 300 18.35 -0.94 -6.71
C VAL A 300 19.63 -0.16 -6.95
N VAL A 301 19.53 1.06 -7.51
CA VAL A 301 20.70 1.92 -7.76
C VAL A 301 21.43 2.23 -6.45
N PHE A 302 20.69 2.58 -5.40
CA PHE A 302 21.29 2.81 -4.10
C PHE A 302 21.89 1.53 -3.49
N GLY A 303 21.26 0.38 -3.72
CA GLY A 303 21.81 -0.94 -3.41
C GLY A 303 23.14 -1.20 -4.13
N LYS A 304 23.30 -0.79 -5.39
CA LYS A 304 24.57 -0.85 -6.14
C LYS A 304 25.62 0.08 -5.52
N ILE A 305 25.25 1.29 -5.14
CA ILE A 305 26.17 2.22 -4.45
C ILE A 305 26.65 1.57 -3.15
N MET A 306 25.77 0.99 -2.36
CA MET A 306 26.13 0.29 -1.13
C MET A 306 26.97 -0.97 -1.40
N CYS A 307 26.67 -1.72 -2.46
CA CYS A 307 27.46 -2.86 -2.90
C CYS A 307 28.92 -2.43 -3.20
N HIS A 308 29.08 -1.38 -3.98
CA HIS A 308 30.39 -0.83 -4.31
C HIS A 308 31.14 -0.31 -3.08
N ALA A 309 30.45 0.46 -2.21
CA ALA A 309 31.00 1.00 -0.97
C ALA A 309 31.42 -0.09 0.04
N THR A 310 30.80 -1.27 -0.04
CA THR A 310 31.10 -2.41 0.86
C THR A 310 31.97 -3.47 0.19
N HIS A 311 32.55 -3.19 -0.98
CA HIS A 311 33.38 -4.14 -1.74
C HIS A 311 32.66 -5.48 -2.00
N GLY A 312 31.41 -5.43 -2.48
CA GLY A 312 30.64 -6.61 -2.87
C GLY A 312 29.98 -7.38 -1.72
N LYS A 313 29.83 -6.81 -0.53
CA LYS A 313 29.19 -7.48 0.61
C LYS A 313 27.65 -7.34 0.63
N ILE A 314 27.09 -6.40 -0.10
CA ILE A 314 25.66 -6.14 -0.16
C ILE A 314 25.15 -6.47 -1.56
N ASN A 315 24.16 -7.34 -1.64
CA ASN A 315 23.50 -7.66 -2.92
C ASN A 315 22.53 -6.52 -3.30
N PRO A 316 22.68 -5.87 -4.46
CA PRO A 316 21.86 -4.74 -4.89
C PRO A 316 20.36 -5.05 -4.98
N LEU A 317 20.00 -6.33 -5.19
CA LEU A 317 18.59 -6.76 -5.30
C LEU A 317 17.77 -6.41 -4.07
N ILE A 318 18.38 -6.39 -2.86
CA ILE A 318 17.65 -6.06 -1.65
C ILE A 318 17.14 -4.60 -1.63
N GLY A 319 17.76 -3.73 -2.44
CA GLY A 319 17.31 -2.34 -2.60
C GLY A 319 15.93 -2.23 -3.24
N ALA A 320 15.56 -3.14 -4.14
CA ALA A 320 14.22 -3.19 -4.71
C ALA A 320 13.13 -3.43 -3.65
N ALA A 321 13.49 -4.05 -2.54
CA ALA A 321 12.57 -4.31 -1.43
C ALA A 321 12.32 -3.07 -0.55
N GLY A 322 12.98 -1.94 -0.80
CA GLY A 322 12.78 -0.69 -0.05
C GLY A 322 11.40 -0.05 -0.20
N VAL A 323 10.55 -0.54 -1.10
CA VAL A 323 9.14 -0.17 -1.20
C VAL A 323 8.32 -0.84 -0.09
N SER A 324 7.18 -0.24 0.29
CA SER A 324 6.36 -0.66 1.44
C SER A 324 5.55 -1.94 1.25
N ALA A 325 5.64 -2.62 0.09
CA ALA A 325 4.91 -3.87 -0.18
C ALA A 325 5.48 -5.06 0.61
N VAL A 326 5.15 -5.15 1.89
CA VAL A 326 5.66 -6.18 2.84
C VAL A 326 4.71 -7.39 2.86
N PRO A 327 5.23 -8.62 2.78
CA PRO A 327 6.62 -9.05 2.51
C PRO A 327 6.91 -9.29 1.03
N MET A 328 6.04 -8.84 0.12
CA MET A 328 6.02 -9.22 -1.29
C MET A 328 7.30 -8.79 -2.02
N ALA A 329 7.74 -7.53 -1.84
CA ALA A 329 8.95 -7.04 -2.49
C ALA A 329 10.22 -7.78 -2.03
N ALA A 330 10.29 -8.17 -0.76
CA ALA A 330 11.37 -9.00 -0.24
C ALA A 330 11.39 -10.41 -0.86
N ARG A 331 10.21 -11.01 -1.08
CA ARG A 331 10.09 -12.31 -1.77
C ARG A 331 10.51 -12.22 -3.23
N VAL A 332 10.21 -11.09 -3.90
CA VAL A 332 10.66 -10.86 -5.27
C VAL A 332 12.19 -10.75 -5.34
N ALA A 333 12.82 -10.02 -4.43
CA ALA A 333 14.27 -9.96 -4.35
C ALA A 333 14.91 -11.34 -4.14
N GLN A 334 14.33 -12.16 -3.24
CA GLN A 334 14.73 -13.55 -3.04
C GLN A 334 14.57 -14.36 -4.32
N LYS A 335 13.44 -14.27 -5.00
CA LYS A 335 13.16 -15.04 -6.23
C LYS A 335 14.17 -14.71 -7.33
N VAL A 336 14.40 -13.42 -7.59
CA VAL A 336 15.35 -12.98 -8.63
C VAL A 336 16.79 -13.39 -8.30
N GLY A 337 17.20 -13.35 -7.03
CA GLY A 337 18.51 -13.86 -6.60
C GLY A 337 18.65 -15.36 -6.75
N ALA A 338 17.62 -16.12 -6.41
CA ALA A 338 17.62 -17.58 -6.53
C ALA A 338 17.58 -18.09 -7.98
N GLU A 339 17.10 -17.29 -8.93
CA GLU A 339 17.17 -17.61 -10.37
C GLU A 339 18.62 -17.64 -10.88
N GLU A 340 19.53 -16.87 -10.29
CA GLU A 340 20.94 -16.87 -10.66
C GLU A 340 21.76 -17.88 -9.82
N ASP A 341 21.48 -17.97 -8.52
CA ASP A 341 22.07 -18.95 -7.60
C ASP A 341 21.01 -19.46 -6.62
N PRO A 342 20.52 -20.71 -6.76
CA PRO A 342 19.49 -21.29 -5.89
C PRO A 342 19.90 -21.38 -4.42
N THR A 343 21.18 -21.25 -4.10
CA THR A 343 21.71 -21.27 -2.72
C THR A 343 21.81 -19.86 -2.12
N ASN A 344 21.36 -18.83 -2.83
CA ASN A 344 21.42 -17.45 -2.37
C ASN A 344 20.13 -17.09 -1.58
N PHE A 345 20.25 -16.92 -0.27
CA PHE A 345 19.14 -16.62 0.63
C PHE A 345 19.09 -15.12 0.97
N LEU A 346 18.41 -14.34 0.15
CA LEU A 346 18.31 -12.88 0.30
C LEU A 346 17.10 -12.44 1.12
N LEU A 347 16.12 -13.32 1.38
CA LEU A 347 14.82 -12.93 1.99
C LEU A 347 14.96 -12.13 3.28
N MET A 348 15.75 -12.65 4.23
CA MET A 348 15.94 -11.97 5.52
C MET A 348 16.66 -10.63 5.38
N HIS A 349 17.58 -10.53 4.42
CA HIS A 349 18.28 -9.27 4.14
C HIS A 349 17.37 -8.25 3.44
N ALA A 350 16.49 -8.71 2.55
CA ALA A 350 15.51 -7.87 1.86
C ALA A 350 14.35 -7.41 2.78
N MET A 351 14.05 -8.18 3.84
CA MET A 351 13.05 -7.77 4.83
C MET A 351 13.45 -6.48 5.56
N GLY A 352 14.73 -6.24 5.82
CA GLY A 352 15.20 -5.02 6.45
C GLY A 352 14.79 -3.75 5.68
N PRO A 353 15.22 -3.58 4.41
CA PRO A 353 14.77 -2.49 3.56
C PRO A 353 13.24 -2.42 3.39
N ASN A 354 12.57 -3.58 3.28
CA ASN A 354 11.13 -3.65 3.06
C ASN A 354 10.34 -3.05 4.22
N VAL A 355 10.73 -3.36 5.44
CA VAL A 355 10.11 -2.79 6.64
C VAL A 355 10.48 -1.32 6.84
N ALA A 356 11.72 -0.95 6.48
CA ALA A 356 12.17 0.45 6.46
C ALA A 356 11.33 1.28 5.47
N GLY A 357 10.89 0.69 4.37
CA GLY A 357 9.99 1.31 3.39
C GLY A 357 8.65 1.73 4.01
N VAL A 358 8.04 0.89 4.85
CA VAL A 358 6.77 1.22 5.55
C VAL A 358 6.93 2.45 6.43
N ILE A 359 8.00 2.48 7.23
CA ILE A 359 8.33 3.65 8.06
C ILE A 359 8.59 4.87 7.16
N GLY A 360 9.35 4.69 6.08
CA GLY A 360 9.68 5.75 5.13
C GLY A 360 8.45 6.37 4.48
N THR A 361 7.49 5.56 4.03
CA THR A 361 6.26 6.05 3.40
C THR A 361 5.35 6.77 4.40
N ALA A 362 5.23 6.26 5.63
CA ALA A 362 4.50 6.95 6.69
C ALA A 362 5.15 8.30 7.08
N VAL A 363 6.49 8.36 7.10
CA VAL A 363 7.24 9.61 7.31
C VAL A 363 7.04 10.57 6.15
N ALA A 364 7.05 10.08 4.90
CA ALA A 364 6.77 10.91 3.73
C ALA A 364 5.36 11.53 3.77
N ALA A 365 4.34 10.73 4.17
CA ALA A 365 2.99 11.24 4.38
C ALA A 365 2.96 12.30 5.49
N GLY A 366 3.65 12.07 6.62
CA GLY A 366 3.77 13.05 7.70
C GLY A 366 4.45 14.34 7.26
N LEU A 367 5.46 14.24 6.41
CA LEU A 367 6.13 15.42 5.83
C LEU A 367 5.14 16.21 4.95
N PHE A 368 4.37 15.57 4.08
CA PHE A 368 3.35 16.25 3.29
C PHE A 368 2.31 16.92 4.19
N MET A 369 1.81 16.23 5.23
CA MET A 369 0.88 16.84 6.18
C MET A 369 1.49 18.08 6.87
N ALA A 370 2.73 18.00 7.30
CA ALA A 370 3.41 19.14 7.91
C ALA A 370 3.59 20.33 6.93
N VAL A 371 3.90 20.04 5.65
CA VAL A 371 4.03 21.06 4.59
C VAL A 371 2.68 21.73 4.30
N PHE A 372 1.59 20.99 4.29
CA PHE A 372 0.24 21.51 4.01
C PHE A 372 -0.50 22.01 5.27
N GLY A 373 0.07 21.86 6.46
CA GLY A 373 -0.50 22.38 7.72
C GLY A 373 -1.72 21.61 8.23
N VAL A 374 -1.76 20.28 7.99
CA VAL A 374 -2.84 19.38 8.43
C VAL A 374 -2.32 18.26 9.33
#